data_2589c24bb2aae220b1628345367f9d8b
#
_entry.id   2589c24bb2aae220b1628345367f9d8b
#
_cell.length_a   1.000
_cell.length_b   1.000
_cell.length_c   1.000
_cell.angle_alpha   90.00
_cell.angle_beta   90.00
_cell.angle_gamma   90.00
#
_symmetry.space_group_name_H-M   'P 1'
#
loop_
_entity.id
_entity.type
_entity.pdbx_description
1 polymer ?
#
loop_
_entity_poly.entity_id
_entity_poly.type
_entity_poly.pdbx_seq_one_letter_code
_entity_poly.pdbx_strand_id
1 'polypeptide(L)'
;MKRISGGAFKPLQFITPGLVAGLLVLGLVGCSSKKDPELFFASGYVADQGINRLWRKDSAQHDPQTILNVYSPYYGGDTIITRYEFQQGQLHLLKETHATKTDLGVMLRFDEGGNVSFMQRQLPERREKLSADEIERYKYEASKILDLSNALQAGKVRLVQARWRKGLITTCAGEQVTPTLTVRSQVWLAKRASRSNDNLGLAWLTAPQGNEMLLVANEDFCKWEPKESDL
;
A
#
# COMPACT_ATOMS: atom_id res chain seq x y z
N MET A 1 -36.92 15.46 89.30
CA MET A 1 -37.39 14.35 90.17
C MET A 1 -37.01 13.03 89.59
N LYS A 2 -36.35 12.15 90.38
CA LYS A 2 -36.10 10.71 90.32
C LYS A 2 -35.34 10.22 89.03
N ARG A 3 -34.03 9.86 89.12
CA ARG A 3 -33.42 8.62 89.65
C ARG A 3 -34.08 7.35 89.07
N ILE A 4 -33.34 6.43 88.41
CA ILE A 4 -32.53 5.31 88.91
C ILE A 4 -32.07 4.55 87.68
N SER A 5 -30.79 4.28 87.44
CA SER A 5 -29.98 3.16 87.87
C SER A 5 -30.15 1.93 86.95
N GLY A 6 -29.14 1.58 86.27
CA GLY A 6 -28.22 0.51 86.66
C GLY A 6 -28.32 -0.67 85.70
N GLY A 7 -27.20 -1.17 85.28
CA GLY A 7 -27.15 -2.53 84.73
C GLY A 7 -25.98 -2.76 83.75
N ALA A 8 -24.78 -2.95 84.32
CA ALA A 8 -23.66 -3.50 83.59
C ALA A 8 -23.85 -5.01 83.37
N PHE A 9 -23.56 -5.44 82.17
CA PHE A 9 -23.09 -6.81 81.97
C PHE A 9 -22.11 -6.84 80.77
N LYS A 10 -20.89 -7.20 81.04
CA LYS A 10 -19.85 -7.72 80.18
C LYS A 10 -20.05 -9.24 80.06
N PRO A 11 -19.22 -9.93 79.27
CA PRO A 11 -18.88 -9.93 77.82
C PRO A 11 -19.10 -11.30 77.24
N LEU A 12 -19.07 -11.43 75.92
CA LEU A 12 -18.61 -12.69 75.34
C LEU A 12 -17.91 -12.37 74.00
N GLN A 13 -16.64 -12.63 73.97
CA GLN A 13 -15.83 -12.69 72.74
C GLN A 13 -16.24 -13.89 71.92
N PHE A 14 -16.60 -13.68 70.64
CA PHE A 14 -16.50 -14.71 69.65
C PHE A 14 -15.61 -14.17 68.53
N ILE A 15 -14.41 -14.75 68.47
CA ILE A 15 -13.46 -14.63 67.39
C ILE A 15 -13.99 -15.48 66.25
N THR A 16 -14.31 -14.86 65.11
CA THR A 16 -14.50 -15.57 63.83
C THR A 16 -13.42 -15.12 62.88
N PRO A 17 -12.65 -16.03 62.28
CA PRO A 17 -11.56 -15.66 61.36
C PRO A 17 -12.14 -15.11 60.06
N GLY A 18 -11.70 -13.89 59.72
CA GLY A 18 -12.08 -13.20 58.52
C GLY A 18 -11.53 -13.91 57.27
N LEU A 19 -12.45 -14.25 56.39
CA LEU A 19 -12.15 -14.67 55.04
C LEU A 19 -11.88 -13.40 54.23
N VAL A 20 -10.60 -13.07 54.07
CA VAL A 20 -10.16 -12.02 53.12
C VAL A 20 -10.29 -12.62 51.73
N ALA A 21 -11.40 -12.38 51.08
CA ALA A 21 -11.57 -12.63 49.65
C ALA A 21 -10.78 -11.57 48.88
N GLY A 22 -9.50 -11.87 48.61
CA GLY A 22 -8.67 -11.09 47.69
C GLY A 22 -9.20 -11.19 46.28
N LEU A 23 -9.86 -10.15 45.80
CA LEU A 23 -10.24 -9.98 44.40
C LEU A 23 -8.95 -9.76 43.59
N LEU A 24 -8.40 -10.86 43.06
CA LEU A 24 -7.30 -10.83 42.07
C LEU A 24 -7.91 -10.32 40.74
N VAL A 25 -7.87 -9.02 40.52
CA VAL A 25 -8.13 -8.44 39.20
C VAL A 25 -6.93 -8.79 38.34
N LEU A 26 -7.01 -9.90 37.63
CA LEU A 26 -6.12 -10.25 36.51
C LEU A 26 -6.40 -9.22 35.41
N GLY A 27 -5.63 -8.13 35.41
CA GLY A 27 -5.54 -7.23 34.28
C GLY A 27 -5.01 -8.00 33.08
N LEU A 28 -5.91 -8.37 32.17
CA LEU A 28 -5.56 -8.82 30.83
C LEU A 28 -4.90 -7.62 30.12
N VAL A 29 -3.60 -7.46 30.32
CA VAL A 29 -2.76 -6.64 29.43
C VAL A 29 -2.73 -7.38 28.10
N GLY A 30 -3.73 -7.13 27.27
CA GLY A 30 -3.72 -7.52 25.89
C GLY A 30 -2.56 -6.82 25.21
N CYS A 31 -1.41 -7.46 25.13
CA CYS A 31 -0.36 -7.08 24.18
C CYS A 31 -0.96 -7.23 22.78
N SER A 32 -1.56 -6.18 22.25
CA SER A 32 -1.77 -6.01 20.84
C SER A 32 -0.37 -5.95 20.22
N SER A 33 0.16 -7.09 19.80
CA SER A 33 1.34 -7.13 18.97
C SER A 33 0.99 -6.42 17.66
N LYS A 34 1.38 -5.15 17.55
CA LYS A 34 1.38 -4.48 16.25
C LYS A 34 2.30 -5.33 15.36
N LYS A 35 1.70 -5.99 14.37
CA LYS A 35 2.44 -6.67 13.33
C LYS A 35 3.32 -5.61 12.67
N ASP A 36 4.62 -5.86 12.60
CA ASP A 36 5.53 -4.94 11.92
C ASP A 36 5.05 -4.68 10.49
N PRO A 37 5.22 -3.46 9.98
CA PRO A 37 4.89 -3.16 8.60
C PRO A 37 5.59 -4.13 7.65
N GLU A 38 4.90 -4.50 6.58
CA GLU A 38 5.49 -5.33 5.53
C GLU A 38 6.60 -4.54 4.83
N LEU A 39 7.78 -5.18 4.63
CA LEU A 39 8.91 -4.56 3.94
C LEU A 39 8.73 -4.49 2.42
N PHE A 40 7.84 -5.31 1.90
CA PHE A 40 7.41 -5.27 0.49
C PHE A 40 5.89 -5.27 0.42
N PHE A 41 5.33 -4.30 -0.30
CA PHE A 41 3.90 -4.27 -0.54
C PHE A 41 3.55 -3.64 -1.88
N ALA A 42 2.41 -4.07 -2.41
CA ALA A 42 1.78 -3.48 -3.58
C ALA A 42 0.57 -2.64 -3.16
N SER A 43 0.39 -1.50 -3.82
CA SER A 43 -0.75 -0.60 -3.62
C SER A 43 -1.09 0.15 -4.93
N GLY A 44 -1.95 1.14 -4.87
CA GLY A 44 -2.29 1.95 -6.03
C GLY A 44 -3.34 3.00 -5.72
N TYR A 45 -3.61 3.81 -6.71
CA TYR A 45 -4.65 4.84 -6.63
C TYR A 45 -5.14 5.29 -8.00
N VAL A 46 -6.30 5.89 -8.02
CA VAL A 46 -6.87 6.54 -9.20
C VAL A 46 -6.37 7.98 -9.23
N ALA A 47 -5.78 8.39 -10.37
CA ALA A 47 -5.41 9.77 -10.66
C ALA A 47 -6.39 10.36 -11.69
N ASP A 48 -6.35 11.68 -11.90
CA ASP A 48 -7.26 12.39 -12.79
C ASP A 48 -7.25 11.86 -14.24
N GLN A 49 -6.07 11.47 -14.74
CA GLN A 49 -5.86 11.07 -16.12
C GLN A 49 -5.54 9.58 -16.30
N GLY A 50 -5.50 8.79 -15.23
CA GLY A 50 -5.12 7.39 -15.29
C GLY A 50 -5.05 6.72 -13.94
N ILE A 51 -4.41 5.57 -13.92
CA ILE A 51 -4.28 4.71 -12.75
C ILE A 51 -2.81 4.50 -12.42
N ASN A 52 -2.46 4.60 -11.16
CA ASN A 52 -1.14 4.25 -10.65
C ASN A 52 -1.21 2.94 -9.87
N ARG A 53 -0.31 2.03 -10.19
CA ARG A 53 -0.04 0.79 -9.45
C ARG A 53 1.38 0.90 -8.91
N LEU A 54 1.54 0.67 -7.60
CA LEU A 54 2.78 0.88 -6.88
C LEU A 54 3.28 -0.42 -6.27
N TRP A 55 4.56 -0.67 -6.39
CA TRP A 55 5.28 -1.68 -5.61
C TRP A 55 6.39 -0.98 -4.85
N ARG A 56 6.42 -1.20 -3.54
CA ARG A 56 7.38 -0.56 -2.66
C ARG A 56 8.14 -1.61 -1.87
N LYS A 57 9.45 -1.40 -1.77
CA LYS A 57 10.35 -2.14 -0.90
C LYS A 57 11.00 -1.20 0.09
N ASP A 58 10.93 -1.58 1.37
CA ASP A 58 11.57 -0.88 2.47
C ASP A 58 12.79 -1.65 2.95
N SER A 59 13.70 -0.97 3.63
CA SER A 59 14.82 -1.57 4.35
C SER A 59 14.32 -2.33 5.58
N ALA A 60 15.20 -3.10 6.22
CA ALA A 60 14.92 -3.72 7.51
C ALA A 60 14.61 -2.72 8.64
N GLN A 61 14.98 -1.45 8.46
CA GLN A 61 14.66 -0.33 9.35
C GLN A 61 13.34 0.36 8.97
N HIS A 62 12.61 -0.17 7.99
CA HIS A 62 11.37 0.39 7.43
C HIS A 62 11.55 1.73 6.70
N ASP A 63 12.76 2.03 6.24
CA ASP A 63 13.00 3.18 5.37
C ASP A 63 12.72 2.80 3.91
N PRO A 64 12.04 3.65 3.14
CA PRO A 64 11.79 3.43 1.72
C PRO A 64 13.11 3.28 0.94
N GLN A 65 13.29 2.17 0.24
CA GLN A 65 14.43 1.92 -0.63
C GLN A 65 14.07 2.09 -2.10
N THR A 66 12.98 1.46 -2.51
CA THR A 66 12.55 1.48 -3.92
C THR A 66 11.04 1.60 -4.01
N ILE A 67 10.57 2.44 -4.92
CA ILE A 67 9.19 2.49 -5.36
C ILE A 67 9.16 2.32 -6.87
N LEU A 68 8.45 1.30 -7.35
CA LEU A 68 8.11 1.14 -8.75
C LEU A 68 6.68 1.62 -8.96
N ASN A 69 6.49 2.63 -9.81
CA ASN A 69 5.19 3.16 -10.18
C ASN A 69 4.88 2.80 -11.63
N VAL A 70 3.74 2.20 -11.87
CA VAL A 70 3.22 1.89 -13.20
C VAL A 70 1.97 2.72 -13.44
N TYR A 71 2.11 3.76 -14.23
CA TYR A 71 1.02 4.65 -14.62
C TYR A 71 0.39 4.19 -15.92
N SER A 72 -0.91 3.94 -15.90
CA SER A 72 -1.71 3.54 -17.07
C SER A 72 -2.76 4.62 -17.36
N PRO A 73 -2.65 5.38 -18.48
CA PRO A 73 -3.60 6.44 -18.81
C PRO A 73 -4.97 5.86 -19.21
N TYR A 74 -6.05 6.63 -18.96
CA TYR A 74 -7.42 6.22 -19.33
C TYR A 74 -7.65 6.26 -20.84
N TYR A 75 -7.10 7.25 -21.52
CA TYR A 75 -7.37 7.54 -22.92
C TYR A 75 -6.08 7.71 -23.70
N GLY A 76 -5.72 6.68 -24.45
CA GLY A 76 -4.53 6.72 -25.29
C GLY A 76 -3.23 6.88 -24.48
N GLY A 77 -2.12 6.92 -25.19
CA GLY A 77 -0.82 7.01 -24.55
C GLY A 77 -0.23 5.65 -24.17
N ASP A 78 1.03 5.69 -23.77
CA ASP A 78 1.76 4.50 -23.34
C ASP A 78 1.73 4.37 -21.82
N THR A 79 1.81 3.15 -21.33
CA THR A 79 2.04 2.92 -19.89
C THR A 79 3.45 3.36 -19.54
N ILE A 80 3.57 4.21 -18.52
CA ILE A 80 4.84 4.73 -18.03
C ILE A 80 5.22 3.97 -16.77
N ILE A 81 6.46 3.50 -16.75
CA ILE A 81 7.04 2.76 -15.63
C ILE A 81 8.16 3.61 -15.05
N THR A 82 8.00 4.06 -13.81
CA THR A 82 9.00 4.89 -13.13
C THR A 82 9.50 4.17 -11.89
N ARG A 83 10.80 3.95 -11.82
CA ARG A 83 11.51 3.44 -10.65
C ARG A 83 12.15 4.61 -9.92
N TYR A 84 11.84 4.73 -8.65
CA TYR A 84 12.45 5.66 -7.71
C TYR A 84 13.29 4.88 -6.71
N GLU A 85 14.54 5.27 -6.50
CA GLU A 85 15.39 4.72 -5.45
C GLU A 85 15.73 5.83 -4.47
N PHE A 86 15.57 5.51 -3.18
CA PHE A 86 15.78 6.45 -2.08
C PHE A 86 16.94 5.98 -1.21
N GLN A 87 17.71 6.93 -0.71
CA GLN A 87 18.74 6.71 0.30
C GLN A 87 18.52 7.73 1.42
N GLN A 88 18.34 7.26 2.64
CA GLN A 88 18.06 8.11 3.81
C GLN A 88 16.89 9.08 3.58
N GLY A 89 15.84 8.61 2.91
CA GLY A 89 14.65 9.40 2.58
C GLY A 89 14.81 10.40 1.43
N GLN A 90 16.00 10.50 0.81
CA GLN A 90 16.26 11.39 -0.32
C GLN A 90 16.27 10.59 -1.63
N LEU A 91 15.76 11.20 -2.70
CA LEU A 91 15.81 10.62 -4.04
C LEU A 91 17.26 10.49 -4.50
N HIS A 92 17.69 9.26 -4.77
CA HIS A 92 19.02 8.96 -5.30
C HIS A 92 19.00 8.66 -6.79
N LEU A 93 17.99 7.91 -7.26
CA LEU A 93 17.83 7.58 -8.68
C LEU A 93 16.35 7.63 -9.08
N LEU A 94 16.10 8.15 -10.26
CA LEU A 94 14.85 8.06 -10.98
C LEU A 94 15.12 7.50 -12.37
N LYS A 95 14.38 6.45 -12.73
CA LYS A 95 14.41 5.88 -14.09
C LYS A 95 12.98 5.72 -14.59
N GLU A 96 12.65 6.45 -15.65
CA GLU A 96 11.37 6.37 -16.35
C GLU A 96 11.56 5.63 -17.67
N THR A 97 10.64 4.72 -17.98
CA THR A 97 10.59 3.97 -19.23
C THR A 97 9.15 3.86 -19.71
N HIS A 98 8.98 3.60 -21.00
CA HIS A 98 7.68 3.40 -21.62
C HIS A 98 7.48 1.94 -21.97
N ALA A 99 6.28 1.39 -21.76
CA ALA A 99 6.02 -0.03 -21.93
C ALA A 99 6.14 -0.50 -23.37
N THR A 100 5.70 0.31 -24.34
CA THR A 100 5.74 -0.02 -25.77
C THR A 100 6.80 0.76 -26.56
N LYS A 101 7.17 1.95 -26.06
CA LYS A 101 8.18 2.82 -26.68
C LYS A 101 9.48 2.75 -25.89
N THR A 102 10.17 1.62 -26.02
CA THR A 102 11.38 1.33 -25.23
C THR A 102 12.58 2.23 -25.53
N ASP A 103 12.49 3.00 -26.59
CA ASP A 103 13.45 4.05 -27.00
C ASP A 103 13.17 5.43 -26.34
N LEU A 104 12.10 5.53 -25.55
CA LEU A 104 11.78 6.71 -24.73
C LEU A 104 12.09 6.44 -23.26
N GLY A 105 12.63 7.46 -22.58
CA GLY A 105 12.83 7.38 -21.14
C GLY A 105 13.61 8.53 -20.56
N VAL A 106 13.68 8.57 -19.24
CA VAL A 106 14.45 9.54 -18.46
C VAL A 106 15.26 8.80 -17.41
N MET A 107 16.49 9.27 -17.18
CA MET A 107 17.31 8.83 -16.06
C MET A 107 17.88 10.06 -15.37
N LEU A 108 17.66 10.14 -14.08
CA LEU A 108 18.23 11.13 -13.16
C LEU A 108 18.93 10.41 -12.02
N ARG A 109 20.14 10.86 -11.68
CA ARG A 109 20.85 10.41 -10.49
C ARG A 109 21.28 11.63 -9.69
N PHE A 110 21.20 11.52 -8.38
CA PHE A 110 21.57 12.57 -7.44
C PHE A 110 22.72 12.11 -6.55
N ASP A 111 23.54 13.05 -6.11
CA ASP A 111 24.57 12.84 -5.09
C ASP A 111 23.95 12.94 -3.68
N GLU A 112 24.77 12.72 -2.65
CA GLU A 112 24.34 12.82 -1.24
C GLU A 112 23.88 14.24 -0.84
N GLY A 113 24.30 15.27 -1.57
CA GLY A 113 23.85 16.66 -1.39
C GLY A 113 22.55 16.99 -2.14
N GLY A 114 21.97 16.01 -2.85
CA GLY A 114 20.76 16.23 -3.66
C GLY A 114 20.99 16.96 -4.97
N ASN A 115 22.26 17.14 -5.39
CA ASN A 115 22.58 17.72 -6.68
C ASN A 115 22.56 16.65 -7.77
N VAL A 116 22.23 17.06 -9.01
CA VAL A 116 22.21 16.14 -10.14
C VAL A 116 23.63 15.70 -10.50
N SER A 117 23.94 14.41 -10.33
CA SER A 117 25.21 13.80 -10.74
C SER A 117 25.14 13.19 -12.14
N PHE A 118 23.94 12.82 -12.62
CA PHE A 118 23.71 12.35 -13.98
C PHE A 118 22.28 12.68 -14.43
N MET A 119 22.12 13.09 -15.69
CA MET A 119 20.82 13.29 -16.32
C MET A 119 20.85 12.89 -17.79
N GLN A 120 19.77 12.24 -18.24
CA GLN A 120 19.58 11.90 -19.63
C GLN A 120 18.09 11.74 -19.93
N ARG A 121 17.63 12.37 -21.00
CA ARG A 121 16.39 12.01 -21.69
C ARG A 121 16.75 11.22 -22.94
N GLN A 122 16.22 10.03 -23.07
CA GLN A 122 16.32 9.22 -24.27
C GLN A 122 15.11 9.49 -25.16
N LEU A 123 15.37 9.84 -26.40
CA LEU A 123 14.42 9.97 -27.51
C LEU A 123 14.81 8.96 -28.60
N PRO A 124 13.93 8.65 -29.55
CA PRO A 124 14.20 7.60 -30.56
C PRO A 124 15.54 7.72 -31.29
N GLU A 125 15.94 8.94 -31.62
CA GLU A 125 17.16 9.19 -32.40
C GLU A 125 18.24 9.98 -31.69
N ARG A 126 17.95 10.48 -30.47
CA ARG A 126 18.87 11.37 -29.75
C ARG A 126 18.74 11.28 -28.23
N ARG A 127 19.77 11.82 -27.57
CA ARG A 127 19.80 12.01 -26.13
C ARG A 127 19.88 13.49 -25.81
N GLU A 128 19.13 13.92 -24.80
CA GLU A 128 19.05 15.32 -24.38
C GLU A 128 19.33 15.45 -22.88
N LYS A 129 19.72 16.65 -22.48
CA LYS A 129 19.72 17.05 -21.08
C LYS A 129 18.30 17.51 -20.70
N LEU A 130 17.98 17.41 -19.42
CA LEU A 130 16.78 18.00 -18.87
C LEU A 130 17.05 19.45 -18.47
N SER A 131 16.02 20.29 -18.55
CA SER A 131 16.03 21.63 -17.97
C SER A 131 15.96 21.58 -16.44
N ALA A 132 16.32 22.68 -15.79
CA ALA A 132 16.22 22.81 -14.33
C ALA A 132 14.76 22.59 -13.84
N ASP A 133 13.78 23.16 -14.54
CA ASP A 133 12.36 23.03 -14.19
C ASP A 133 11.87 21.59 -14.29
N GLU A 134 12.34 20.85 -15.30
CA GLU A 134 12.01 19.42 -15.43
C GLU A 134 12.63 18.58 -14.32
N ILE A 135 13.84 18.89 -13.90
CA ILE A 135 14.49 18.22 -12.77
C ILE A 135 13.71 18.47 -11.48
N GLU A 136 13.32 19.71 -11.20
CA GLU A 136 12.53 20.06 -10.02
C GLU A 136 11.14 19.41 -10.06
N ARG A 137 10.52 19.31 -11.23
CA ARG A 137 9.26 18.56 -11.38
C ARG A 137 9.45 17.08 -11.03
N TYR A 138 10.49 16.41 -11.49
CA TYR A 138 10.77 15.01 -11.15
C TYR A 138 11.07 14.81 -9.66
N LYS A 139 11.78 15.74 -9.02
CA LYS A 139 11.98 15.71 -7.56
C LYS A 139 10.65 15.84 -6.81
N TYR A 140 9.81 16.76 -7.24
CA TYR A 140 8.47 16.94 -6.66
C TYR A 140 7.59 15.69 -6.83
N GLU A 141 7.59 15.08 -8.01
CA GLU A 141 6.86 13.84 -8.29
C GLU A 141 7.36 12.69 -7.41
N ALA A 142 8.68 12.58 -7.21
CA ALA A 142 9.27 11.58 -6.33
C ALA A 142 8.88 11.79 -4.85
N SER A 143 8.88 13.02 -4.35
CA SER A 143 8.38 13.34 -3.01
C SER A 143 6.91 12.99 -2.86
N LYS A 144 6.08 13.39 -3.84
CA LYS A 144 4.65 13.10 -3.83
C LYS A 144 4.34 11.61 -3.84
N ILE A 145 5.05 10.81 -4.64
CA ILE A 145 4.83 9.35 -4.69
C ILE A 145 5.25 8.68 -3.38
N LEU A 146 6.32 9.17 -2.75
CA LEU A 146 6.76 8.71 -1.45
C LEU A 146 5.69 8.96 -0.38
N ASP A 147 5.18 10.19 -0.29
CA ASP A 147 4.13 10.57 0.67
C ASP A 147 2.84 9.78 0.45
N LEU A 148 2.42 9.62 -0.81
CA LEU A 148 1.27 8.78 -1.17
C LEU A 148 1.49 7.33 -0.75
N SER A 149 2.67 6.76 -1.01
CA SER A 149 2.97 5.39 -0.62
C SER A 149 2.92 5.19 0.90
N ASN A 150 3.38 6.17 1.69
CA ASN A 150 3.27 6.17 3.14
C ASN A 150 1.80 6.18 3.59
N ALA A 151 0.97 7.03 3.00
CA ALA A 151 -0.45 7.13 3.31
C ALA A 151 -1.20 5.83 2.95
N LEU A 152 -0.92 5.25 1.79
CA LEU A 152 -1.52 3.98 1.35
C LEU A 152 -1.12 2.80 2.26
N GLN A 153 0.14 2.75 2.70
CA GLN A 153 0.61 1.74 3.64
C GLN A 153 -0.09 1.88 4.99
N ALA A 154 -0.15 3.10 5.54
CA ALA A 154 -0.84 3.40 6.80
C ALA A 154 -2.35 3.09 6.71
N GLY A 155 -2.99 3.37 5.57
CA GLY A 155 -4.38 3.03 5.27
C GLY A 155 -4.63 1.55 5.00
N LYS A 156 -3.59 0.71 4.98
CA LYS A 156 -3.65 -0.71 4.63
C LYS A 156 -4.29 -0.96 3.27
N VAL A 157 -4.09 -0.04 2.34
CA VAL A 157 -4.56 -0.17 0.97
C VAL A 157 -3.60 -1.09 0.22
N ARG A 158 -4.11 -2.21 -0.30
CA ARG A 158 -3.31 -3.22 -1.00
C ARG A 158 -3.82 -3.44 -2.42
N LEU A 159 -2.90 -3.53 -3.35
CA LEU A 159 -3.18 -3.92 -4.73
C LEU A 159 -3.24 -5.44 -4.82
N VAL A 160 -4.26 -5.94 -5.49
CA VAL A 160 -4.34 -7.34 -5.90
C VAL A 160 -4.48 -7.36 -7.42
N GLN A 161 -3.62 -8.14 -8.07
CA GLN A 161 -3.72 -8.42 -9.50
C GLN A 161 -4.14 -9.87 -9.74
N ALA A 162 -4.92 -10.10 -10.80
CA ALA A 162 -5.49 -11.40 -11.08
C ALA A 162 -5.81 -11.58 -12.56
N ARG A 163 -6.10 -12.83 -12.93
CA ARG A 163 -6.70 -13.25 -14.18
C ARG A 163 -8.17 -13.57 -13.97
N TRP A 164 -9.03 -13.04 -14.81
CA TRP A 164 -10.41 -13.47 -14.92
C TRP A 164 -10.57 -14.39 -16.15
N ARG A 165 -11.10 -15.57 -15.95
CA ARG A 165 -11.38 -16.53 -17.02
C ARG A 165 -12.74 -17.18 -16.79
N LYS A 166 -13.69 -16.99 -17.71
CA LYS A 166 -15.01 -17.63 -17.68
C LYS A 166 -15.71 -17.57 -16.32
N GLY A 167 -15.65 -16.39 -15.66
CA GLY A 167 -16.26 -16.18 -14.34
C GLY A 167 -15.38 -16.53 -13.15
N LEU A 168 -14.23 -17.16 -13.33
CA LEU A 168 -13.27 -17.47 -12.28
C LEU A 168 -12.19 -16.39 -12.18
N ILE A 169 -11.89 -15.95 -10.96
CA ILE A 169 -10.81 -15.00 -10.68
C ILE A 169 -9.69 -15.76 -9.96
N THR A 170 -8.49 -15.74 -10.56
CA THR A 170 -7.29 -16.33 -9.97
C THR A 170 -6.24 -15.24 -9.79
N THR A 171 -5.80 -15.00 -8.57
CA THR A 171 -4.74 -14.01 -8.27
C THR A 171 -3.43 -14.38 -8.97
N CYS A 172 -2.51 -13.43 -9.07
CA CYS A 172 -1.18 -13.71 -9.61
C CYS A 172 -0.39 -14.70 -8.75
N ALA A 173 -0.71 -14.81 -7.46
CA ALA A 173 -0.19 -15.85 -6.56
C ALA A 173 -0.80 -17.25 -6.79
N GLY A 174 -1.81 -17.38 -7.67
CA GLY A 174 -2.45 -18.66 -8.00
C GLY A 174 -3.68 -19.01 -7.16
N GLU A 175 -4.13 -18.13 -6.28
CA GLU A 175 -5.29 -18.35 -5.42
C GLU A 175 -6.59 -18.03 -6.16
N GLN A 176 -7.60 -18.90 -6.05
CA GLN A 176 -8.95 -18.60 -6.52
C GLN A 176 -9.66 -17.75 -5.48
N VAL A 177 -10.22 -16.62 -5.91
CA VAL A 177 -10.87 -15.66 -5.02
C VAL A 177 -12.20 -15.17 -5.58
N THR A 178 -13.08 -14.76 -4.68
CA THR A 178 -14.35 -14.07 -5.01
C THR A 178 -14.36 -12.74 -4.25
N PRO A 179 -13.74 -11.69 -4.80
CA PRO A 179 -13.68 -10.41 -4.12
C PRO A 179 -15.08 -9.79 -4.01
N THR A 180 -15.41 -9.22 -2.84
CA THR A 180 -16.62 -8.42 -2.67
C THR A 180 -16.40 -7.08 -3.37
N LEU A 181 -16.90 -6.98 -4.60
CA LEU A 181 -16.79 -5.78 -5.42
C LEU A 181 -18.06 -4.92 -5.31
N THR A 182 -17.92 -3.60 -5.46
CA THR A 182 -19.05 -2.69 -5.58
C THR A 182 -19.91 -3.05 -6.80
N VAL A 183 -21.21 -2.70 -6.78
CA VAL A 183 -22.11 -2.93 -7.93
C VAL A 183 -21.55 -2.30 -9.20
N ARG A 184 -20.97 -1.10 -9.10
CA ARG A 184 -20.32 -0.40 -10.23
C ARG A 184 -19.17 -1.24 -10.81
N SER A 185 -18.32 -1.78 -9.97
CA SER A 185 -17.17 -2.63 -10.37
C SER A 185 -17.65 -3.93 -11.02
N GLN A 186 -18.71 -4.55 -10.49
CA GLN A 186 -19.30 -5.76 -11.08
C GLN A 186 -19.86 -5.49 -12.48
N VAL A 187 -20.61 -4.39 -12.66
CA VAL A 187 -21.15 -3.99 -13.96
C VAL A 187 -20.03 -3.70 -14.95
N TRP A 188 -18.96 -3.00 -14.52
CA TRP A 188 -17.80 -2.74 -15.36
C TRP A 188 -17.12 -4.02 -15.81
N LEU A 189 -16.86 -4.95 -14.90
CA LEU A 189 -16.28 -6.26 -15.21
C LEU A 189 -17.17 -7.03 -16.21
N ALA A 190 -18.47 -7.15 -15.93
CA ALA A 190 -19.41 -7.86 -16.81
C ALA A 190 -19.45 -7.25 -18.22
N LYS A 191 -19.49 -5.92 -18.33
CA LYS A 191 -19.44 -5.21 -19.62
C LYS A 191 -18.15 -5.47 -20.39
N ARG A 192 -17.02 -5.54 -19.70
CA ARG A 192 -15.73 -5.82 -20.32
C ARG A 192 -15.63 -7.29 -20.75
N ALA A 193 -16.08 -8.21 -19.89
CA ALA A 193 -16.11 -9.65 -20.14
C ALA A 193 -16.93 -10.00 -21.36
N SER A 194 -18.10 -9.38 -21.57
CA SER A 194 -18.94 -9.62 -22.74
C SER A 194 -18.31 -9.21 -24.09
N ARG A 195 -17.19 -8.47 -24.05
CA ARG A 195 -16.47 -7.96 -25.23
C ARG A 195 -15.06 -8.53 -25.36
N SER A 196 -14.70 -9.48 -24.52
CA SER A 196 -13.37 -10.10 -24.49
C SER A 196 -13.47 -11.56 -24.88
N ASN A 197 -12.32 -12.17 -25.22
CA ASN A 197 -12.20 -13.61 -25.49
C ASN A 197 -12.04 -14.41 -24.19
N ASP A 198 -12.88 -14.15 -23.18
CA ASP A 198 -12.91 -14.83 -21.88
C ASP A 198 -11.60 -14.77 -21.05
N ASN A 199 -10.69 -13.85 -21.36
CA ASN A 199 -9.45 -13.64 -20.62
C ASN A 199 -9.26 -12.14 -20.35
N LEU A 200 -9.26 -11.77 -19.08
CA LEU A 200 -9.03 -10.40 -18.65
C LEU A 200 -7.97 -10.36 -17.53
N GLY A 201 -7.13 -9.34 -17.55
CA GLY A 201 -6.37 -8.92 -16.39
C GLY A 201 -7.24 -8.02 -15.53
N LEU A 202 -7.21 -8.26 -14.23
CA LEU A 202 -7.87 -7.48 -13.20
C LEU A 202 -6.85 -6.88 -12.26
N ALA A 203 -7.10 -5.63 -11.82
CA ALA A 203 -6.41 -5.03 -10.71
C ALA A 203 -7.42 -4.30 -9.83
N TRP A 204 -7.42 -4.56 -8.54
CA TRP A 204 -8.27 -3.89 -7.58
C TRP A 204 -7.52 -3.57 -6.30
N LEU A 205 -8.02 -2.60 -5.55
CA LEU A 205 -7.56 -2.29 -4.20
C LEU A 205 -8.41 -3.01 -3.18
N THR A 206 -7.77 -3.49 -2.15
CA THR A 206 -8.41 -3.94 -0.92
C THR A 206 -7.99 -3.04 0.22
N ALA A 207 -8.94 -2.64 1.06
CA ALA A 207 -8.75 -1.79 2.22
C ALA A 207 -9.76 -2.18 3.31
N PRO A 208 -9.60 -1.73 4.57
CA PRO A 208 -10.58 -1.98 5.62
C PRO A 208 -12.01 -1.52 5.26
N GLN A 209 -12.14 -0.54 4.37
CA GLN A 209 -13.41 0.01 3.89
C GLN A 209 -14.07 -0.82 2.78
N GLY A 210 -13.34 -1.75 2.16
CA GLY A 210 -13.83 -2.58 1.07
C GLY A 210 -12.85 -2.71 -0.10
N ASN A 211 -13.39 -3.17 -1.23
CA ASN A 211 -12.61 -3.40 -2.46
C ASN A 211 -13.08 -2.44 -3.56
N GLU A 212 -12.13 -1.86 -4.29
CA GLU A 212 -12.40 -0.98 -5.43
C GLU A 212 -11.62 -1.43 -6.66
N MET A 213 -12.32 -1.65 -7.77
CA MET A 213 -11.70 -2.06 -9.04
C MET A 213 -10.94 -0.89 -9.65
N LEU A 214 -9.65 -1.08 -9.89
CA LEU A 214 -8.79 -0.11 -10.57
C LEU A 214 -8.78 -0.30 -12.09
N LEU A 215 -8.61 -1.55 -12.54
CA LEU A 215 -8.34 -1.81 -13.95
C LEU A 215 -8.91 -3.16 -14.37
N VAL A 216 -9.52 -3.16 -15.58
CA VAL A 216 -9.97 -4.36 -16.30
C VAL A 216 -9.46 -4.22 -17.73
N ALA A 217 -8.54 -5.07 -18.14
CA ALA A 217 -7.88 -4.98 -19.46
C ALA A 217 -7.75 -6.34 -20.15
N ASN A 218 -7.58 -6.30 -21.47
CA ASN A 218 -7.23 -7.47 -22.28
C ASN A 218 -5.72 -7.73 -22.22
N GLU A 219 -5.18 -7.77 -20.99
CA GLU A 219 -3.76 -7.95 -20.72
C GLU A 219 -3.59 -8.89 -19.53
N ASP A 220 -2.54 -9.66 -19.49
CA ASP A 220 -2.19 -10.54 -18.37
C ASP A 220 -1.20 -9.81 -17.44
N PHE A 221 -1.71 -9.13 -16.43
CA PHE A 221 -0.88 -8.40 -15.45
C PHE A 221 0.10 -9.32 -14.69
N CYS A 222 -0.23 -10.60 -14.53
CA CYS A 222 0.59 -11.54 -13.78
C CYS A 222 1.88 -11.94 -14.53
N LYS A 223 2.00 -11.62 -15.81
CA LYS A 223 3.23 -11.90 -16.57
C LYS A 223 4.40 -11.02 -16.15
N TRP A 224 4.10 -9.86 -15.61
CA TRP A 224 5.11 -8.87 -15.27
C TRP A 224 4.91 -8.28 -13.87
N GLU A 225 4.07 -8.86 -13.04
CA GLU A 225 3.88 -8.40 -11.67
C GLU A 225 5.22 -8.45 -10.92
N PRO A 226 5.72 -7.29 -10.42
CA PRO A 226 6.99 -7.23 -9.72
C PRO A 226 6.98 -8.06 -8.45
N LYS A 227 8.09 -8.72 -8.18
CA LYS A 227 8.37 -9.41 -6.93
C LYS A 227 9.34 -8.59 -6.09
N GLU A 228 9.46 -8.92 -4.83
CA GLU A 228 10.43 -8.25 -3.94
C GLU A 228 11.87 -8.30 -4.47
N SER A 229 12.24 -9.39 -5.13
CA SER A 229 13.57 -9.56 -5.75
C SER A 229 13.82 -8.63 -6.94
N ASP A 230 12.78 -8.06 -7.52
CA ASP A 230 12.87 -7.22 -8.72
C ASP A 230 13.05 -5.74 -8.34
N LEU A 231 12.85 -5.42 -7.05
CA LEU A 231 13.03 -4.12 -6.43
C LEU A 231 14.26 -4.13 -5.54
#